data_f0976ae7a0c2f4d3b6f62496ba0cb457
#
_entry.id   f0976ae7a0c2f4d3b6f62496ba0cb457
#
_cell.length_a   1.000
_cell.length_b   1.000
_cell.length_c   1.000
_cell.angle_alpha   90.00
_cell.angle_beta   90.00
_cell.angle_gamma   90.00
#
_symmetry.space_group_name_H-M   'P 1'
#
loop_
_entity.id
_entity.type
_entity.pdbx_description
1 polymer ?
#
loop_
_entity_poly.entity_id
_entity_poly.type
_entity_poly.pdbx_seq_one_letter_code
_entity_poly.pdbx_strand_id
1 'polypeptide(L)'
;MKFRKLACTVLAGAAVLSLAACGKSDANKDAAKSGGDSAAATTEITWWAFPVFTQEKTGDGVGTYEKSIIEAFEKANPDIKVKLETIDFKSGPEKITTAIEAGTAPDVLFDAPGRIINYGKNGKLAELNDLFTDEFVKDVNNENIIKASKAGDKAYMYPISSAPFYMAMNKKMLEDAGVA
;
A
#
# COMPACT_ATOMS: atom_id res chain seq x y z
N MET A 1 -44.59 28.04 -28.20
CA MET A 1 -45.33 26.98 -28.95
C MET A 1 -45.04 25.62 -28.34
N LYS A 2 -46.13 25.01 -27.83
CA LYS A 2 -46.36 23.57 -27.55
C LYS A 2 -45.38 22.78 -26.68
N PHE A 3 -45.78 22.64 -25.42
CA PHE A 3 -45.44 21.60 -24.48
C PHE A 3 -45.77 20.20 -25.02
N ARG A 4 -44.86 19.26 -24.85
CA ARG A 4 -45.21 17.81 -24.82
C ARG A 4 -44.63 17.16 -23.60
N LYS A 5 -45.53 16.97 -22.65
CA LYS A 5 -45.32 16.09 -21.47
C LYS A 5 -45.28 14.63 -21.97
N LEU A 6 -44.31 13.86 -21.57
CA LEU A 6 -44.38 12.42 -21.66
C LEU A 6 -44.18 11.81 -20.27
N ALA A 7 -45.12 10.93 -19.96
CA ALA A 7 -45.38 10.39 -18.64
C ALA A 7 -44.34 9.35 -18.23
N CYS A 8 -43.95 9.40 -16.95
CA CYS A 8 -43.27 8.31 -16.24
C CYS A 8 -44.24 7.17 -15.98
N THR A 9 -43.89 5.99 -16.48
CA THR A 9 -44.53 4.76 -16.10
C THR A 9 -43.72 4.08 -15.00
N VAL A 10 -44.26 4.01 -13.81
CA VAL A 10 -43.76 3.29 -12.65
C VAL A 10 -44.06 1.79 -12.91
N LEU A 11 -43.05 0.96 -12.89
CA LEU A 11 -43.20 -0.50 -12.77
C LEU A 11 -42.67 -0.92 -11.41
N ALA A 12 -43.57 -1.12 -10.49
CA ALA A 12 -43.37 -1.85 -9.25
C ALA A 12 -43.49 -3.35 -9.55
N GLY A 13 -42.46 -4.13 -9.26
CA GLY A 13 -42.41 -5.60 -9.45
C GLY A 13 -41.83 -6.28 -8.22
N ALA A 14 -42.70 -6.71 -7.40
CA ALA A 14 -42.78 -7.80 -6.42
C ALA A 14 -41.50 -8.51 -5.98
N ALA A 15 -41.23 -8.39 -4.69
CA ALA A 15 -40.40 -9.26 -3.89
C ALA A 15 -41.07 -10.63 -3.72
N VAL A 16 -40.35 -11.69 -3.95
CA VAL A 16 -40.78 -13.04 -3.56
C VAL A 16 -39.89 -13.50 -2.41
N LEU A 17 -40.49 -13.54 -1.23
CA LEU A 17 -40.02 -14.27 -0.05
C LEU A 17 -40.18 -15.77 -0.32
N SER A 18 -39.10 -16.52 -0.17
CA SER A 18 -39.18 -17.97 0.04
C SER A 18 -38.77 -18.27 1.47
N LEU A 19 -39.81 -18.55 2.29
CA LEU A 19 -39.70 -19.03 3.65
C LEU A 19 -39.30 -20.51 3.70
N ALA A 20 -38.46 -20.79 4.62
CA ALA A 20 -38.26 -21.96 5.45
C ALA A 20 -39.14 -23.18 5.24
N ALA A 21 -38.50 -24.34 5.08
CA ALA A 21 -39.06 -25.63 5.43
C ALA A 21 -38.30 -26.19 6.63
N CYS A 22 -38.88 -26.08 7.83
CA CYS A 22 -38.57 -26.91 8.99
C CYS A 22 -39.12 -28.32 8.75
N GLY A 23 -38.23 -29.30 8.65
CA GLY A 23 -38.56 -30.72 8.76
C GLY A 23 -37.89 -31.29 10.01
N LYS A 24 -38.70 -31.63 10.99
CA LYS A 24 -38.33 -32.29 12.24
C LYS A 24 -38.33 -33.78 12.03
N SER A 25 -37.25 -34.48 12.29
CA SER A 25 -37.24 -35.94 12.51
C SER A 25 -36.13 -36.27 13.50
N ASP A 26 -36.52 -37.21 14.40
CA ASP A 26 -35.84 -37.56 15.64
C ASP A 26 -34.55 -38.36 15.49
N ALA A 27 -33.70 -38.16 16.47
CA ALA A 27 -32.78 -39.06 17.17
C ALA A 27 -31.97 -40.09 16.35
N ASN A 28 -30.64 -39.88 16.29
CA ASN A 28 -29.75 -40.92 16.79
C ASN A 28 -28.44 -40.28 17.30
N LYS A 29 -28.02 -40.72 18.49
CA LYS A 29 -26.77 -40.37 19.14
C LYS A 29 -25.66 -41.18 18.50
N ASP A 30 -24.67 -40.53 17.88
CA ASP A 30 -23.31 -41.04 17.86
C ASP A 30 -22.36 -39.83 17.85
N ALA A 31 -21.59 -39.76 18.92
CA ALA A 31 -20.59 -38.74 19.15
C ALA A 31 -19.39 -38.96 18.21
N ALA A 32 -19.34 -38.21 17.11
CA ALA A 32 -18.10 -38.01 16.36
C ALA A 32 -17.59 -36.63 16.78
N LYS A 33 -16.49 -36.62 17.54
CA LYS A 33 -15.64 -35.48 17.84
C LYS A 33 -15.04 -34.99 16.50
N SER A 34 -15.74 -34.13 15.82
CA SER A 34 -15.14 -33.30 14.77
C SER A 34 -14.35 -32.23 15.47
N GLY A 35 -13.05 -32.47 15.58
CA GLY A 35 -12.07 -31.44 15.85
C GLY A 35 -12.15 -30.43 14.69
N GLY A 36 -12.88 -29.36 14.88
CA GLY A 36 -12.85 -28.22 13.99
C GLY A 36 -11.47 -27.57 14.15
N ASP A 37 -10.59 -27.90 13.23
CA ASP A 37 -9.38 -27.13 12.98
C ASP A 37 -9.90 -25.77 12.46
N SER A 38 -10.05 -24.83 13.40
CA SER A 38 -10.36 -23.44 13.08
C SER A 38 -9.07 -22.89 12.47
N ALA A 39 -8.91 -23.07 11.17
CA ALA A 39 -7.86 -22.37 10.42
C ALA A 39 -8.02 -20.88 10.78
N ALA A 40 -7.05 -20.34 11.49
CA ALA A 40 -7.03 -18.92 11.82
C ALA A 40 -7.19 -18.15 10.51
N ALA A 41 -8.15 -17.24 10.45
CA ALA A 41 -8.40 -16.46 9.24
C ALA A 41 -7.12 -15.68 8.90
N THR A 42 -6.50 -16.00 7.78
CA THR A 42 -5.32 -15.32 7.29
C THR A 42 -5.71 -13.93 6.78
N THR A 43 -5.06 -12.89 7.27
CA THR A 43 -5.22 -11.51 6.77
C THR A 43 -4.30 -11.31 5.58
N GLU A 44 -4.81 -10.85 4.44
CA GLU A 44 -4.01 -10.43 3.30
C GLU A 44 -3.87 -8.91 3.31
N ILE A 45 -2.63 -8.42 3.16
CA ILE A 45 -2.31 -7.01 2.95
C ILE A 45 -1.59 -6.83 1.61
N THR A 46 -1.80 -5.69 0.98
CA THR A 46 -1.19 -5.34 -0.31
C THR A 46 -0.04 -4.36 -0.12
N TRP A 47 1.09 -4.65 -0.76
CA TRP A 47 2.25 -3.76 -0.78
C TRP A 47 2.60 -3.38 -2.21
N TRP A 48 2.53 -2.08 -2.52
CA TRP A 48 3.00 -1.53 -3.79
C TRP A 48 4.37 -0.90 -3.62
N ALA A 49 5.34 -1.30 -4.46
CA ALA A 49 6.71 -0.83 -4.37
C ALA A 49 7.30 -0.53 -5.76
N PHE A 50 8.01 0.60 -5.86
CA PHE A 50 8.93 0.81 -6.99
C PHE A 50 10.17 -0.05 -6.79
N PRO A 51 10.66 -0.76 -7.82
CA PRO A 51 11.76 -1.72 -7.71
C PRO A 51 13.13 -1.01 -7.66
N VAL A 52 13.36 -0.19 -6.64
CA VAL A 52 14.60 0.59 -6.48
C VAL A 52 15.78 -0.23 -5.96
N PHE A 53 15.52 -1.37 -5.32
CA PHE A 53 16.55 -2.22 -4.74
C PHE A 53 16.91 -3.43 -5.61
N THR A 54 16.40 -3.48 -6.84
CA THR A 54 16.73 -4.53 -7.79
C THR A 54 18.22 -4.50 -8.12
N GLN A 55 18.91 -5.61 -7.88
CA GLN A 55 20.33 -5.78 -8.22
C GLN A 55 20.43 -6.49 -9.57
N GLU A 56 20.58 -5.74 -10.66
CA GLU A 56 20.77 -6.32 -11.99
C GLU A 56 22.01 -7.22 -12.08
N LYS A 57 23.04 -6.92 -11.28
CA LYS A 57 24.31 -7.64 -11.28
C LYS A 57 24.24 -9.06 -10.71
N THR A 58 23.25 -9.37 -9.89
CA THR A 58 23.08 -10.69 -9.27
C THR A 58 22.20 -11.63 -10.10
N GLY A 59 21.60 -11.12 -11.20
CA GLY A 59 20.61 -11.87 -11.97
C GLY A 59 19.25 -12.00 -11.27
N ASP A 60 19.09 -11.35 -10.12
CA ASP A 60 17.85 -11.34 -9.38
C ASP A 60 16.81 -10.49 -10.12
N GLY A 61 15.64 -11.05 -10.33
CA GLY A 61 14.54 -10.37 -11.02
C GLY A 61 13.96 -9.21 -10.19
N VAL A 62 13.18 -8.39 -10.87
CA VAL A 62 12.42 -7.30 -10.23
C VAL A 62 11.59 -7.83 -9.06
N GLY A 63 11.66 -7.17 -7.91
CA GLY A 63 10.91 -7.53 -6.71
C GLY A 63 11.56 -8.65 -5.85
N THR A 64 12.74 -9.11 -6.19
CA THR A 64 13.42 -10.16 -5.40
C THR A 64 13.79 -9.68 -4.00
N TYR A 65 14.24 -8.44 -3.88
CA TYR A 65 14.54 -7.83 -2.59
C TYR A 65 13.29 -7.72 -1.71
N GLU A 66 12.22 -7.18 -2.26
CA GLU A 66 10.93 -7.03 -1.58
C GLU A 66 10.37 -8.39 -1.14
N LYS A 67 10.48 -9.42 -1.99
CA LYS A 67 10.06 -10.79 -1.65
C LYS A 67 10.83 -11.35 -0.47
N SER A 68 12.12 -11.09 -0.36
CA SER A 68 12.92 -11.56 0.79
C SER A 68 12.47 -10.91 2.11
N ILE A 69 12.05 -9.66 2.07
CA ILE A 69 11.45 -8.97 3.23
C ILE A 69 10.11 -9.60 3.58
N ILE A 70 9.27 -9.86 2.57
CA ILE A 70 7.95 -10.50 2.76
C ILE A 70 8.11 -11.88 3.39
N GLU A 71 9.00 -12.70 2.90
CA GLU A 71 9.27 -14.04 3.46
C GLU A 71 9.68 -13.97 4.94
N ALA A 72 10.54 -13.01 5.29
CA ALA A 72 10.96 -12.82 6.69
C ALA A 72 9.78 -12.31 7.56
N PHE A 73 8.95 -11.41 7.02
CA PHE A 73 7.78 -10.87 7.72
C PHE A 73 6.71 -11.95 7.93
N GLU A 74 6.35 -12.70 6.89
CA GLU A 74 5.34 -13.76 6.98
C GLU A 74 5.78 -14.91 7.89
N LYS A 75 7.09 -15.20 7.95
CA LYS A 75 7.63 -16.16 8.91
C LYS A 75 7.44 -15.71 10.36
N ALA A 76 7.56 -14.42 10.62
CA ALA A 76 7.34 -13.86 11.95
C ALA A 76 5.84 -13.66 12.26
N ASN A 77 4.99 -13.54 11.23
CA ASN A 77 3.56 -13.26 11.33
C ASN A 77 2.76 -14.24 10.45
N PRO A 78 2.63 -15.52 10.85
CA PRO A 78 2.09 -16.58 9.98
C PRO A 78 0.61 -16.42 9.61
N ASP A 79 -0.11 -15.59 10.32
CA ASP A 79 -1.51 -15.21 10.10
C ASP A 79 -1.67 -14.02 9.14
N ILE A 80 -0.55 -13.43 8.65
CA ILE A 80 -0.58 -12.33 7.67
C ILE A 80 0.09 -12.79 6.38
N LYS A 81 -0.51 -12.44 5.25
CA LYS A 81 0.05 -12.63 3.91
C LYS A 81 0.23 -11.29 3.23
N VAL A 82 1.35 -11.12 2.53
CA VAL A 82 1.68 -9.88 1.83
C VAL A 82 1.67 -10.10 0.32
N LYS A 83 0.78 -9.40 -0.37
CA LYS A 83 0.71 -9.41 -1.83
C LYS A 83 1.50 -8.23 -2.39
N LEU A 84 2.67 -8.54 -2.96
CA LEU A 84 3.51 -7.54 -3.61
C LEU A 84 3.00 -7.20 -5.01
N GLU A 85 2.94 -5.90 -5.31
CA GLU A 85 2.85 -5.39 -6.66
C GLU A 85 4.01 -4.42 -6.94
N THR A 86 4.84 -4.74 -7.92
CA THR A 86 5.91 -3.85 -8.37
C THR A 86 5.33 -2.80 -9.32
N ILE A 87 5.65 -1.54 -9.05
CA ILE A 87 5.13 -0.38 -9.77
C ILE A 87 6.15 0.11 -10.79
N ASP A 88 5.72 0.30 -12.02
CA ASP A 88 6.55 0.85 -13.10
C ASP A 88 6.86 2.34 -12.85
N PHE A 89 8.11 2.77 -13.09
CA PHE A 89 8.54 4.14 -12.83
C PHE A 89 7.85 5.19 -13.71
N LYS A 90 7.42 4.83 -14.91
CA LYS A 90 6.82 5.77 -15.86
C LYS A 90 5.34 5.98 -15.60
N SER A 91 4.59 4.90 -15.42
CA SER A 91 3.12 4.91 -15.25
C SER A 91 2.69 4.85 -13.78
N GLY A 92 3.59 4.42 -12.90
CA GLY A 92 3.30 4.20 -11.49
C GLY A 92 2.78 5.41 -10.74
N PRO A 93 3.34 6.60 -10.88
CA PRO A 93 2.83 7.79 -10.19
C PRO A 93 1.37 8.08 -10.49
N GLU A 94 0.95 7.95 -11.75
CA GLU A 94 -0.44 8.14 -12.15
C GLU A 94 -1.35 7.02 -11.60
N LYS A 95 -0.89 5.77 -11.69
CA LYS A 95 -1.60 4.62 -11.13
C LYS A 95 -1.87 4.79 -9.64
N ILE A 96 -0.86 5.17 -8.86
CA ILE A 96 -0.97 5.37 -7.42
C ILE A 96 -1.97 6.50 -7.12
N THR A 97 -1.84 7.64 -7.79
CA THR A 97 -2.74 8.77 -7.60
C THR A 97 -4.19 8.37 -7.89
N THR A 98 -4.42 7.69 -9.01
CA THR A 98 -5.75 7.21 -9.40
C THR A 98 -6.32 6.23 -8.36
N ALA A 99 -5.53 5.30 -7.87
CA ALA A 99 -5.96 4.34 -6.86
C ALA A 99 -6.31 5.01 -5.53
N ILE A 100 -5.51 5.98 -5.09
CA ILE A 100 -5.78 6.78 -3.87
C ILE A 100 -7.10 7.54 -4.01
N GLU A 101 -7.34 8.19 -5.15
CA GLU A 101 -8.58 8.92 -5.38
C GLU A 101 -9.81 8.00 -5.49
N ALA A 102 -9.63 6.81 -6.06
CA ALA A 102 -10.67 5.80 -6.17
C ALA A 102 -10.93 5.02 -4.86
N GLY A 103 -10.11 5.20 -3.81
CA GLY A 103 -10.22 4.43 -2.57
C GLY A 103 -9.80 2.95 -2.72
N THR A 104 -8.96 2.66 -3.71
CA THR A 104 -8.42 1.31 -4.00
C THR A 104 -6.91 1.25 -3.85
N ALA A 105 -6.34 2.17 -3.06
CA ALA A 105 -4.92 2.21 -2.77
C ALA A 105 -4.46 0.95 -2.00
N PRO A 106 -3.16 0.58 -2.07
CA PRO A 106 -2.61 -0.52 -1.29
C PRO A 106 -2.58 -0.17 0.20
N ASP A 107 -2.44 -1.21 1.04
CA ASP A 107 -2.26 -1.05 2.49
C ASP A 107 -0.88 -0.46 2.83
N VAL A 108 0.14 -0.83 2.05
CA VAL A 108 1.52 -0.33 2.19
C VAL A 108 2.01 0.20 0.85
N LEU A 109 2.57 1.40 0.86
CA LEU A 109 3.13 2.04 -0.32
C LEU A 109 4.59 2.44 -0.11
N PHE A 110 5.49 1.95 -0.97
CA PHE A 110 6.87 2.45 -1.07
C PHE A 110 6.98 3.38 -2.29
N ASP A 111 7.23 4.67 -2.04
CA ASP A 111 7.28 5.70 -3.07
C ASP A 111 8.24 6.85 -2.69
N ALA A 112 8.40 7.81 -3.59
CA ALA A 112 9.26 8.97 -3.39
C ALA A 112 8.73 9.89 -2.27
N PRO A 113 9.62 10.44 -1.43
CA PRO A 113 9.27 11.25 -0.26
C PRO A 113 8.29 12.39 -0.57
N GLY A 114 8.51 13.13 -1.66
CA GLY A 114 7.67 14.27 -2.02
C GLY A 114 6.20 13.89 -2.28
N ARG A 115 5.95 12.75 -2.90
CA ARG A 115 4.59 12.24 -3.13
C ARG A 115 3.95 11.76 -1.84
N ILE A 116 4.66 10.95 -1.04
CA ILE A 116 4.18 10.43 0.23
C ILE A 116 3.74 11.56 1.17
N ILE A 117 4.59 12.57 1.36
CA ILE A 117 4.25 13.70 2.22
C ILE A 117 3.06 14.49 1.70
N ASN A 118 2.92 14.62 0.38
CA ASN A 118 1.75 15.29 -0.21
C ASN A 118 0.46 14.49 0.02
N TYR A 119 0.49 13.16 -0.14
CA TYR A 119 -0.67 12.32 0.19
C TYR A 119 -1.03 12.42 1.69
N GLY A 120 -0.04 12.42 2.58
CA GLY A 120 -0.25 12.61 4.02
C GLY A 120 -0.92 13.94 4.35
N LYS A 121 -0.42 15.06 3.79
CA LYS A 121 -1.02 16.39 3.95
C LYS A 121 -2.48 16.46 3.52
N ASN A 122 -2.86 15.66 2.53
CA ASN A 122 -4.23 15.59 2.01
C ASN A 122 -5.08 14.53 2.74
N GLY A 123 -4.61 13.97 3.85
CA GLY A 123 -5.36 13.01 4.67
C GLY A 123 -5.58 11.65 3.99
N LYS A 124 -4.72 11.28 3.06
CA LYS A 124 -4.81 10.02 2.30
C LYS A 124 -3.96 8.90 2.92
N LEU A 125 -3.13 9.19 3.91
CA LEU A 125 -2.27 8.24 4.60
C LEU A 125 -2.51 8.28 6.11
N ALA A 126 -2.30 7.14 6.75
CA ALA A 126 -2.26 7.03 8.19
C ALA A 126 -1.04 7.76 8.78
N GLU A 127 -1.16 8.27 9.98
CA GLU A 127 -0.05 8.84 10.73
C GLU A 127 0.83 7.71 11.28
N LEU A 128 2.14 7.90 11.23
CA LEU A 128 3.15 6.93 11.65
C LEU A 128 3.94 7.43 12.87
N ASN A 129 3.40 8.34 13.65
CA ASN A 129 4.10 8.97 14.78
C ASN A 129 4.63 7.92 15.77
N ASP A 130 3.87 6.86 16.01
CA ASP A 130 4.22 5.80 16.97
C ASP A 130 5.50 5.02 16.57
N LEU A 131 5.87 5.07 15.28
CA LEU A 131 7.11 4.46 14.79
C LEU A 131 8.35 5.33 15.00
N PHE A 132 8.17 6.62 15.34
CA PHE A 132 9.26 7.57 15.56
C PHE A 132 9.67 7.60 17.03
N THR A 133 10.08 6.44 17.54
CA THR A 133 10.60 6.31 18.90
C THR A 133 11.93 7.05 19.07
N ASP A 134 12.30 7.37 20.30
CA ASP A 134 13.59 8.02 20.60
C ASP A 134 14.77 7.17 20.10
N GLU A 135 14.64 5.83 20.19
CA GLU A 135 15.65 4.89 19.68
C GLU A 135 15.78 5.01 18.15
N PHE A 136 14.66 4.99 17.41
CA PHE A 136 14.67 5.14 15.98
C PHE A 136 15.25 6.49 15.52
N VAL A 137 14.84 7.59 16.16
CA VAL A 137 15.36 8.93 15.85
C VAL A 137 16.86 9.02 16.09
N LYS A 138 17.34 8.39 17.15
CA LYS A 138 18.77 8.32 17.48
C LYS A 138 19.54 7.45 16.47
N ASP A 139 18.96 6.34 16.04
CA ASP A 139 19.57 5.43 15.06
C ASP A 139 19.69 6.09 13.68
N VAL A 140 18.65 6.77 13.21
CA VAL A 140 18.68 7.56 11.97
C VAL A 140 19.76 8.64 12.01
N ASN A 141 20.01 9.24 13.17
CA ASN A 141 21.04 10.25 13.44
C ASN A 141 21.12 11.36 12.37
N ASN A 142 19.99 11.76 11.81
CA ASN A 142 19.88 12.80 10.80
C ASN A 142 18.54 13.53 10.89
N GLU A 143 18.56 14.72 11.49
CA GLU A 143 17.36 15.54 11.67
C GLU A 143 16.66 15.91 10.35
N ASN A 144 17.39 16.05 9.25
CA ASN A 144 16.79 16.42 7.96
C ASN A 144 15.96 15.27 7.42
N ILE A 145 16.40 14.02 7.60
CA ILE A 145 15.61 12.83 7.24
C ILE A 145 14.34 12.77 8.08
N ILE A 146 14.45 12.98 9.39
CA ILE A 146 13.30 13.00 10.29
C ILE A 146 12.31 14.11 9.91
N LYS A 147 12.81 15.32 9.62
CA LYS A 147 11.97 16.44 9.16
C LYS A 147 11.31 16.15 7.81
N ALA A 148 12.04 15.55 6.87
CA ALA A 148 11.52 15.18 5.55
C ALA A 148 10.41 14.10 5.62
N SER A 149 10.38 13.32 6.70
CA SER A 149 9.38 12.28 6.93
C SER A 149 8.05 12.82 7.47
N LYS A 150 7.99 14.11 7.78
CA LYS A 150 6.86 14.75 8.46
C LYS A 150 6.23 15.88 7.65
N ALA A 151 4.96 16.12 7.95
CA ALA A 151 4.24 17.34 7.61
C ALA A 151 3.75 18.00 8.90
N GLY A 152 4.43 19.04 9.35
CA GLY A 152 4.26 19.57 10.71
C GLY A 152 4.68 18.52 11.74
N ASP A 153 3.80 18.23 12.69
CA ASP A 153 4.07 17.27 13.77
C ASP A 153 3.72 15.82 13.39
N LYS A 154 3.15 15.59 12.19
CA LYS A 154 2.64 14.29 11.76
C LYS A 154 3.63 13.60 10.82
N ALA A 155 4.06 12.40 11.18
CA ALA A 155 4.88 11.54 10.34
C ALA A 155 3.99 10.73 9.39
N TYR A 156 4.36 10.72 8.11
CA TYR A 156 3.63 9.97 7.07
C TYR A 156 4.54 9.06 6.25
N MET A 157 5.85 9.14 6.48
CA MET A 157 6.83 8.34 5.78
C MET A 157 7.82 7.76 6.77
N TYR A 158 8.04 6.44 6.69
CA TYR A 158 9.11 5.77 7.45
C TYR A 158 10.33 5.64 6.53
N PRO A 159 11.45 6.35 6.81
CA PRO A 159 12.62 6.34 5.95
C PRO A 159 13.40 5.04 6.11
N ILE A 160 13.61 4.31 5.03
CA ILE A 160 14.36 3.04 5.02
C ILE A 160 15.73 3.17 4.35
N SER A 161 15.94 4.24 3.59
CA SER A 161 17.23 4.54 2.95
C SER A 161 17.36 6.03 2.70
N SER A 162 18.60 6.48 2.54
CA SER A 162 18.93 7.83 2.12
C SER A 162 20.02 7.79 1.06
N ALA A 163 19.80 8.48 -0.06
CA ALA A 163 20.79 8.64 -1.10
C ALA A 163 20.95 10.14 -1.42
N PRO A 164 22.17 10.67 -1.40
CA PRO A 164 22.41 12.04 -1.81
C PRO A 164 22.33 12.16 -3.33
N PHE A 165 21.81 13.29 -3.79
CA PHE A 165 21.93 13.69 -5.19
C PHE A 165 23.16 14.54 -5.37
N TYR A 166 23.98 14.21 -6.37
CA TYR A 166 25.17 14.96 -6.71
C TYR A 166 25.02 15.57 -8.10
N MET A 167 25.54 16.78 -8.24
CA MET A 167 25.75 17.39 -9.55
C MET A 167 27.19 17.10 -9.95
N ALA A 168 27.38 16.36 -11.04
CA ALA A 168 28.68 16.19 -11.65
C ALA A 168 28.87 17.25 -12.74
N MET A 169 30.05 17.88 -12.76
CA MET A 169 30.42 18.89 -13.74
C MET A 169 31.68 18.45 -14.49
N ASN A 170 31.70 18.64 -15.80
CA ASN A 170 32.94 18.50 -16.55
C ASN A 170 33.73 19.80 -16.44
N LYS A 171 34.78 19.77 -15.60
CA LYS A 171 35.60 20.96 -15.32
C LYS A 171 36.17 21.60 -16.58
N LYS A 172 36.71 20.79 -17.50
CA LYS A 172 37.26 21.29 -18.75
C LYS A 172 36.20 22.00 -19.61
N MET A 173 34.98 21.47 -19.70
CA MET A 173 33.92 22.14 -20.46
C MET A 173 33.54 23.49 -19.85
N LEU A 174 33.55 23.60 -18.53
CA LEU A 174 33.27 24.87 -17.83
C LEU A 174 34.39 25.89 -18.07
N GLU A 175 35.66 25.46 -17.98
CA GLU A 175 36.82 26.30 -18.27
C GLU A 175 36.81 26.80 -19.72
N ASP A 176 36.54 25.89 -20.69
CA ASP A 176 36.44 26.23 -22.13
C ASP A 176 35.26 27.20 -22.40
N ALA A 177 34.21 27.14 -21.60
CA ALA A 177 33.04 28.03 -21.68
C ALA A 177 33.22 29.34 -20.90
N GLY A 178 34.32 29.52 -20.19
CA GLY A 178 34.57 30.70 -19.36
C GLY A 178 33.67 30.85 -18.13
N VAL A 179 33.15 29.72 -17.60
CA VAL A 179 32.20 29.69 -16.48
C VAL A 179 32.84 29.16 -15.19
N ALA A 180 34.09 28.75 -15.21
CA ALA A 180 34.86 28.26 -14.04
C ALA A 180 35.73 29.33 -13.43
#